data_3f0ab06698a5e87a472fa82a2ba154af
#
_entry.id   3f0ab06698a5e87a472fa82a2ba154af
#
_cell.length_a   1.000
_cell.length_b   1.000
_cell.length_c   1.000
_cell.angle_alpha   90.00
_cell.angle_beta   90.00
_cell.angle_gamma   90.00
#
_symmetry.space_group_name_H-M   'P 1'
#
loop_
_entity.id
_entity.type
_entity.pdbx_description
1 polymer ?
#
loop_
_entity_poly.entity_id
_entity_poly.type
_entity_poly.pdbx_seq_one_letter_code
_entity_poly.pdbx_strand_id
1 'polypeptide(L)'
;MKIMCLGHLTYDTTLLTNSYPDENEKYHLDNKIECGGGPAPNAGFLLSKWRENVFVAGIIGNDYQGMNIKDEFEEMKINTEYIDIGVGVHTDCSYIIANTSNGSRTILTAKDSTHPEYSLDIDEEFDVIILDGNEPDTAVKLLEANPNAITILDAGNLRDGTKKLAPLVKYLVCSHDYAEDFTEMKIDYKNKKSIEKVYKKMQETYKNNIIITLENAGCYTEIDGKGEIIPSIEVEPVDSTGAGDIFHGAFAYFLIHDYDMRDVLRYANITGALSTLKVGSRFSMPNLDEVLGYEKKDKKEEKEEKSEKKEKKSTKKSTKKEKEVKEEEDEIEIL
;
A
#
# COMPACT_ATOMS: atom_id res chain seq x y z
N MET A 1 5.57 15.47 13.92
CA MET A 1 4.78 14.44 14.62
C MET A 1 5.68 13.26 14.92
N LYS A 2 5.41 12.50 16.00
CA LYS A 2 6.11 11.25 16.29
C LYS A 2 5.28 10.09 15.73
N ILE A 3 5.89 9.26 14.90
CA ILE A 3 5.22 8.13 14.23
C ILE A 3 5.84 6.83 14.73
N MET A 4 5.05 5.96 15.33
CA MET A 4 5.45 4.61 15.72
C MET A 4 5.02 3.60 14.66
N CYS A 5 5.94 2.76 14.20
CA CYS A 5 5.70 1.62 13.33
C CYS A 5 6.04 0.34 14.11
N LEU A 6 5.03 -0.36 14.61
CA LEU A 6 5.19 -1.60 15.36
C LEU A 6 4.79 -2.79 14.49
N GLY A 7 5.72 -3.69 14.24
CA GLY A 7 5.41 -4.85 13.43
C GLY A 7 6.57 -5.82 13.21
N HIS A 8 6.39 -6.67 12.21
CA HIS A 8 7.32 -7.71 11.82
C HIS A 8 8.58 -7.15 11.21
N LEU A 9 9.72 -7.43 11.81
CA LEU A 9 11.04 -7.12 11.27
C LEU A 9 11.59 -8.37 10.58
N THR A 10 11.73 -8.33 9.26
CA THR A 10 12.26 -9.45 8.46
C THR A 10 13.38 -8.99 7.56
N TYR A 11 14.30 -9.91 7.21
CA TYR A 11 15.33 -9.66 6.22
C TYR A 11 14.95 -10.31 4.91
N ASP A 12 14.73 -9.49 3.89
CA ASP A 12 14.23 -9.92 2.59
C ASP A 12 15.38 -10.16 1.61
N THR A 13 15.39 -11.34 0.99
CA THR A 13 16.27 -11.69 -0.13
C THR A 13 15.42 -11.86 -1.38
N THR A 14 15.47 -10.90 -2.31
CA THR A 14 14.73 -10.94 -3.57
C THR A 14 15.59 -11.54 -4.67
N LEU A 15 15.08 -12.61 -5.27
CA LEU A 15 15.67 -13.35 -6.40
C LEU A 15 14.89 -12.96 -7.66
N LEU A 16 15.60 -12.39 -8.65
CA LEU A 16 15.00 -11.91 -9.89
C LEU A 16 15.00 -13.00 -10.94
N THR A 17 13.82 -13.33 -11.47
CA THR A 17 13.62 -14.34 -12.50
C THR A 17 12.70 -13.82 -13.59
N ASN A 18 12.74 -14.43 -14.77
CA ASN A 18 11.79 -14.15 -15.86
C ASN A 18 10.59 -15.13 -15.85
N SER A 19 10.68 -16.19 -15.04
CA SER A 19 9.64 -17.19 -14.82
C SER A 19 9.86 -17.86 -13.46
N TYR A 20 8.83 -18.50 -12.91
CA TYR A 20 9.02 -19.32 -11.71
C TYR A 20 9.90 -20.54 -12.00
N PRO A 21 10.79 -20.91 -11.04
CA PRO A 21 11.61 -22.11 -11.19
C PRO A 21 10.77 -23.40 -11.24
N ASP A 22 11.18 -24.32 -12.12
CA ASP A 22 10.62 -25.67 -12.16
C ASP A 22 11.32 -26.60 -11.16
N GLU A 23 10.63 -27.64 -10.73
CA GLU A 23 11.20 -28.67 -9.85
C GLU A 23 12.39 -29.40 -10.49
N ASN A 24 13.41 -29.70 -9.68
CA ASN A 24 14.63 -30.44 -10.06
C ASN A 24 15.55 -29.72 -11.08
N GLU A 25 15.30 -28.43 -11.36
CA GLU A 25 16.13 -27.63 -12.24
C GLU A 25 17.15 -26.80 -11.44
N LYS A 26 18.19 -26.32 -12.12
CA LYS A 26 19.21 -25.40 -11.57
C LYS A 26 19.17 -24.09 -12.35
N TYR A 27 18.93 -23.01 -11.61
CA TYR A 27 18.93 -21.65 -12.16
C TYR A 27 20.16 -20.89 -11.69
N HIS A 28 20.73 -20.10 -12.59
CA HIS A 28 21.76 -19.13 -12.28
C HIS A 28 21.14 -17.75 -12.33
N LEU A 29 21.29 -16.99 -11.26
CA LEU A 29 20.81 -15.63 -11.14
C LEU A 29 22.01 -14.69 -11.14
N ASP A 30 21.94 -13.62 -11.93
CA ASP A 30 23.03 -12.64 -12.03
C ASP A 30 23.14 -11.81 -10.74
N ASN A 31 22.01 -11.50 -10.11
CA ASN A 31 21.96 -10.68 -8.91
C ASN A 31 20.85 -11.13 -7.95
N LYS A 32 21.02 -10.79 -6.69
CA LYS A 32 19.99 -10.77 -5.65
C LYS A 32 19.92 -9.38 -5.02
N ILE A 33 18.80 -9.04 -4.46
CA ILE A 33 18.63 -7.82 -3.68
C ILE A 33 18.32 -8.21 -2.26
N GLU A 34 19.05 -7.62 -1.32
CA GLU A 34 18.87 -7.87 0.12
C GLU A 34 18.59 -6.54 0.82
N CYS A 35 17.57 -6.52 1.67
CA CYS A 35 17.22 -5.38 2.51
C CYS A 35 16.31 -5.81 3.66
N GLY A 36 16.14 -4.94 4.63
CA GLY A 36 15.09 -5.12 5.62
C GLY A 36 13.70 -5.05 5.00
N GLY A 37 12.74 -5.74 5.62
CA GLY A 37 11.35 -5.85 5.22
C GLY A 37 10.40 -5.77 6.40
N GLY A 38 9.15 -6.13 6.13
CA GLY A 38 8.05 -6.11 7.07
C GLY A 38 7.09 -4.94 6.83
N PRO A 39 5.75 -5.16 6.94
CA PRO A 39 4.77 -4.18 6.48
C PRO A 39 4.86 -2.83 7.20
N ALA A 40 4.65 -2.78 8.51
CA ALA A 40 4.73 -1.53 9.26
C ALA A 40 6.13 -0.88 9.21
N PRO A 41 7.25 -1.62 9.32
CA PRO A 41 8.59 -1.08 9.15
C PRO A 41 8.86 -0.47 7.76
N ASN A 42 8.37 -1.08 6.69
CA ASN A 42 8.51 -0.54 5.33
C ASN A 42 7.70 0.77 5.17
N ALA A 43 6.49 0.84 5.73
CA ALA A 43 5.72 2.09 5.79
C ALA A 43 6.52 3.19 6.52
N GLY A 44 7.16 2.85 7.65
CA GLY A 44 8.03 3.74 8.39
C GLY A 44 9.26 4.19 7.60
N PHE A 45 9.86 3.29 6.83
CA PHE A 45 11.00 3.60 5.98
C PHE A 45 10.65 4.65 4.90
N LEU A 46 9.47 4.52 4.26
CA LEU A 46 8.97 5.54 3.33
C LEU A 46 8.76 6.88 4.03
N LEU A 47 8.12 6.88 5.20
CA LEU A 47 7.85 8.08 5.97
C LEU A 47 9.15 8.81 6.36
N SER A 48 10.17 8.08 6.80
CA SER A 48 11.48 8.66 7.08
C SER A 48 12.17 9.19 5.82
N LYS A 49 12.08 8.49 4.69
CA LYS A 49 12.53 9.00 3.38
C LYS A 49 11.86 10.32 3.03
N TRP A 50 10.61 10.51 3.42
CA TRP A 50 9.85 11.75 3.25
C TRP A 50 10.00 12.73 4.43
N ARG A 51 11.01 12.49 5.30
CA ARG A 51 11.47 13.35 6.37
C ARG A 51 10.54 13.45 7.59
N GLU A 52 9.74 12.44 7.82
CA GLU A 52 8.97 12.31 9.06
C GLU A 52 9.83 11.75 10.19
N ASN A 53 9.42 12.01 11.44
CA ASN A 53 10.09 11.52 12.64
C ASN A 53 9.53 10.14 13.03
N VAL A 54 10.24 9.07 12.65
CA VAL A 54 9.79 7.70 12.72
C VAL A 54 10.53 6.92 13.80
N PHE A 55 9.78 6.12 14.54
CA PHE A 55 10.23 5.11 15.48
C PHE A 55 9.78 3.75 14.97
N VAL A 56 10.64 2.76 15.06
CA VAL A 56 10.31 1.37 14.70
C VAL A 56 10.44 0.49 15.92
N ALA A 57 9.47 -0.41 16.10
CA ALA A 57 9.42 -1.37 17.17
C ALA A 57 9.19 -2.79 16.63
N GLY A 58 9.83 -3.78 17.25
CA GLY A 58 9.75 -5.18 16.89
C GLY A 58 10.96 -5.94 17.39
N ILE A 59 11.07 -7.22 17.04
CA ILE A 59 12.17 -8.11 17.48
C ILE A 59 13.05 -8.47 16.29
N ILE A 60 14.35 -8.45 16.49
CA ILE A 60 15.36 -9.02 15.60
C ILE A 60 16.28 -9.96 16.39
N GLY A 61 16.97 -10.87 15.70
CA GLY A 61 18.04 -11.66 16.28
C GLY A 61 19.35 -10.86 16.39
N ASN A 62 20.23 -11.33 17.27
CA ASN A 62 21.61 -10.84 17.32
C ASN A 62 22.45 -11.58 16.26
N ASP A 63 22.08 -11.42 15.00
CA ASP A 63 22.68 -12.04 13.83
C ASP A 63 22.95 -11.01 12.72
N TYR A 64 23.57 -11.48 11.63
CA TYR A 64 23.92 -10.61 10.51
C TYR A 64 22.69 -9.91 9.90
N GLN A 65 21.59 -10.61 9.76
CA GLN A 65 20.37 -10.12 9.18
C GLN A 65 19.72 -9.03 10.05
N GLY A 66 19.61 -9.29 11.37
CA GLY A 66 19.06 -8.32 12.31
C GLY A 66 19.89 -7.05 12.40
N MET A 67 21.21 -7.18 12.42
CA MET A 67 22.08 -5.99 12.46
C MET A 67 22.00 -5.18 11.19
N ASN A 68 21.91 -5.80 10.00
CA ASN A 68 21.70 -5.06 8.75
C ASN A 68 20.36 -4.30 8.75
N ILE A 69 19.26 -4.90 9.23
CA ILE A 69 17.98 -4.21 9.38
C ILE A 69 18.12 -2.95 10.23
N LYS A 70 18.82 -3.09 11.37
CA LYS A 70 19.03 -1.98 12.31
C LYS A 70 19.88 -0.88 11.67
N ASP A 71 20.98 -1.25 11.02
CA ASP A 71 21.89 -0.31 10.35
C ASP A 71 21.15 0.49 9.25
N GLU A 72 20.32 -0.18 8.42
CA GLU A 72 19.48 0.50 7.41
C GLU A 72 18.53 1.54 8.03
N PHE A 73 17.93 1.24 9.18
CA PHE A 73 17.08 2.20 9.88
C PHE A 73 17.88 3.39 10.42
N GLU A 74 19.05 3.13 11.00
CA GLU A 74 19.93 4.19 11.53
C GLU A 74 20.44 5.11 10.41
N GLU A 75 20.81 4.56 9.25
CA GLU A 75 21.18 5.34 8.05
C GLU A 75 20.04 6.25 7.57
N MET A 76 18.81 5.79 7.67
CA MET A 76 17.61 6.56 7.36
C MET A 76 17.17 7.49 8.49
N LYS A 77 17.89 7.51 9.64
CA LYS A 77 17.56 8.31 10.84
C LYS A 77 16.22 7.91 11.49
N ILE A 78 15.83 6.67 11.33
CA ILE A 78 14.70 6.07 12.06
C ILE A 78 15.18 5.76 13.48
N ASN A 79 14.38 6.08 14.49
CA ASN A 79 14.69 5.72 15.87
C ASN A 79 14.49 4.22 16.07
N THR A 80 15.54 3.55 16.56
CA THR A 80 15.63 2.10 16.76
C THR A 80 15.62 1.69 18.23
N GLU A 81 15.36 2.61 19.16
CA GLU A 81 15.41 2.33 20.60
C GLU A 81 14.39 1.27 21.06
N TYR A 82 13.30 1.11 20.29
CA TYR A 82 12.26 0.14 20.54
C TYR A 82 12.42 -1.15 19.73
N ILE A 83 13.59 -1.39 19.14
CA ILE A 83 13.93 -2.68 18.55
C ILE A 83 14.57 -3.56 19.63
N ASP A 84 13.90 -4.68 19.94
CA ASP A 84 14.47 -5.69 20.83
C ASP A 84 15.43 -6.61 20.05
N ILE A 85 16.63 -6.82 20.62
CA ILE A 85 17.64 -7.73 20.04
C ILE A 85 17.66 -9.01 20.87
N GLY A 86 16.91 -10.00 20.41
CA GLY A 86 16.72 -11.26 21.11
C GLY A 86 18.00 -12.10 21.16
N VAL A 87 18.41 -12.54 22.36
CA VAL A 87 19.54 -13.47 22.52
C VAL A 87 19.09 -14.89 22.23
N GLY A 88 19.75 -15.52 21.25
CA GLY A 88 19.39 -16.89 20.81
C GLY A 88 18.16 -16.93 19.90
N VAL A 89 17.71 -15.79 19.45
CA VAL A 89 16.66 -15.63 18.44
C VAL A 89 17.32 -15.43 17.08
N HIS A 90 16.76 -16.01 16.04
CA HIS A 90 17.14 -15.74 14.66
C HIS A 90 16.21 -14.71 14.05
N THR A 91 16.77 -13.76 13.31
CA THR A 91 15.97 -12.81 12.55
C THR A 91 15.15 -13.53 11.48
N ASP A 92 13.85 -13.25 11.41
CA ASP A 92 12.99 -13.79 10.37
C ASP A 92 13.51 -13.38 8.99
N CYS A 93 13.49 -14.31 8.03
CA CYS A 93 13.97 -14.09 6.68
C CYS A 93 12.89 -14.40 5.65
N SER A 94 12.75 -13.54 4.65
CA SER A 94 11.88 -13.79 3.51
C SER A 94 12.73 -14.00 2.25
N TYR A 95 12.42 -15.06 1.52
CA TYR A 95 12.98 -15.34 0.20
C TYR A 95 11.88 -15.03 -0.83
N ILE A 96 12.14 -14.06 -1.66
CA ILE A 96 11.16 -13.52 -2.61
C ILE A 96 11.58 -13.89 -4.02
N ILE A 97 10.76 -14.65 -4.73
CA ILE A 97 10.93 -14.92 -6.14
C ILE A 97 10.10 -13.88 -6.89
N ALA A 98 10.77 -12.90 -7.49
CA ALA A 98 10.14 -11.84 -8.26
C ALA A 98 10.23 -12.15 -9.76
N ASN A 99 9.08 -12.31 -10.40
CA ASN A 99 8.98 -12.54 -11.84
C ASN A 99 8.94 -11.18 -12.57
N THR A 100 10.08 -10.77 -13.10
CA THR A 100 10.22 -9.47 -13.77
C THR A 100 9.50 -9.36 -15.12
N SER A 101 8.98 -10.48 -15.67
CA SER A 101 8.19 -10.47 -16.90
C SER A 101 6.76 -9.93 -16.72
N ASN A 102 6.23 -9.96 -15.48
CA ASN A 102 4.85 -9.56 -15.18
C ASN A 102 4.68 -8.89 -13.80
N GLY A 103 5.78 -8.67 -13.06
CA GLY A 103 5.76 -8.05 -11.73
C GLY A 103 5.16 -8.91 -10.61
N SER A 104 4.82 -10.18 -10.85
CA SER A 104 4.30 -11.07 -9.82
C SER A 104 5.41 -11.57 -8.89
N ARG A 105 5.04 -11.98 -7.68
CA ARG A 105 5.99 -12.48 -6.69
C ARG A 105 5.44 -13.66 -5.89
N THR A 106 6.36 -14.48 -5.39
CA THR A 106 6.07 -15.49 -4.35
C THR A 106 7.03 -15.26 -3.19
N ILE A 107 6.51 -15.23 -1.98
CA ILE A 107 7.28 -14.97 -0.76
C ILE A 107 7.29 -16.24 0.10
N LEU A 108 8.47 -16.68 0.49
CA LEU A 108 8.71 -17.78 1.40
C LEU A 108 9.36 -17.21 2.67
N THR A 109 8.59 -17.08 3.74
CA THR A 109 9.12 -16.54 5.01
C THR A 109 9.49 -17.67 5.96
N ALA A 110 10.75 -17.70 6.36
CA ALA A 110 11.26 -18.54 7.43
C ALA A 110 11.18 -17.74 8.74
N LYS A 111 10.27 -18.17 9.63
CA LYS A 111 10.10 -17.56 10.94
C LYS A 111 10.75 -18.39 12.03
N ASP A 112 11.40 -17.73 12.96
CA ASP A 112 11.87 -18.38 14.18
C ASP A 112 10.68 -18.62 15.13
N SER A 113 10.32 -19.87 15.33
CA SER A 113 9.22 -20.26 16.23
C SER A 113 9.54 -20.04 17.72
N THR A 114 10.78 -19.67 18.04
CA THR A 114 11.24 -19.42 19.42
C THR A 114 11.27 -17.94 19.78
N HIS A 115 10.73 -17.06 18.93
CA HIS A 115 10.61 -15.64 19.24
C HIS A 115 9.90 -15.47 20.58
N PRO A 116 10.51 -14.75 21.54
CA PRO A 116 9.84 -14.41 22.78
C PRO A 116 8.68 -13.45 22.47
N GLU A 117 7.71 -13.38 23.36
CA GLU A 117 6.72 -12.32 23.31
C GLU A 117 7.45 -10.97 23.44
N TYR A 118 7.25 -10.11 22.46
CA TYR A 118 7.78 -8.77 22.49
C TYR A 118 7.00 -7.96 23.53
N SER A 119 7.69 -7.50 24.56
CA SER A 119 7.12 -6.67 25.61
C SER A 119 7.85 -5.35 25.66
N LEU A 120 7.21 -4.33 25.16
CA LEU A 120 7.74 -2.98 25.12
C LEU A 120 7.14 -2.14 26.24
N ASP A 121 8.00 -1.54 27.07
CA ASP A 121 7.62 -0.41 27.89
C ASP A 121 7.83 0.87 27.06
N ILE A 122 6.73 1.43 26.55
CA ILE A 122 6.76 2.68 25.78
C ILE A 122 6.26 3.79 26.68
N ASP A 123 7.19 4.61 27.17
CA ASP A 123 6.89 5.78 27.99
C ASP A 123 6.58 7.06 27.19
N GLU A 124 6.61 6.95 25.85
CA GLU A 124 6.41 8.10 24.96
C GLU A 124 5.01 8.11 24.34
N GLU A 125 4.49 9.33 24.13
CA GLU A 125 3.26 9.54 23.35
C GLU A 125 3.59 9.68 21.86
N PHE A 126 2.78 9.01 21.01
CA PHE A 126 2.87 9.07 19.57
C PHE A 126 1.63 9.71 18.95
N ASP A 127 1.87 10.54 17.91
CA ASP A 127 0.78 11.15 17.14
C ASP A 127 0.15 10.17 16.16
N VAL A 128 0.96 9.23 15.64
CA VAL A 128 0.55 8.21 14.67
C VAL A 128 1.10 6.85 15.06
N ILE A 129 0.30 5.81 14.91
CA ILE A 129 0.71 4.42 15.13
C ILE A 129 0.30 3.59 13.92
N ILE A 130 1.28 2.94 13.29
CA ILE A 130 1.09 1.99 12.19
C ILE A 130 1.42 0.60 12.70
N LEU A 131 0.49 -0.33 12.49
CA LEU A 131 0.56 -1.71 12.96
C LEU A 131 0.40 -2.68 11.78
N ASP A 132 1.00 -3.87 11.86
CA ASP A 132 0.78 -4.94 10.88
C ASP A 132 0.22 -6.26 11.48
N GLY A 133 -0.09 -6.25 12.77
CA GLY A 133 -0.69 -7.38 13.46
C GLY A 133 0.27 -8.49 13.87
N ASN A 134 1.58 -8.31 13.80
CA ASN A 134 2.54 -9.32 14.26
C ASN A 134 2.77 -9.31 15.77
N GLU A 135 2.64 -8.16 16.44
CA GLU A 135 2.81 -8.00 17.87
C GLU A 135 1.49 -7.53 18.55
N PRO A 136 0.42 -8.37 18.52
CA PRO A 136 -0.92 -7.90 18.85
C PRO A 136 -1.10 -7.52 20.33
N ASP A 137 -0.38 -8.14 21.25
CA ASP A 137 -0.51 -7.86 22.69
C ASP A 137 0.17 -6.55 23.06
N THR A 138 1.36 -6.32 22.52
CA THR A 138 2.06 -5.04 22.67
C THR A 138 1.32 -3.91 21.92
N ALA A 139 0.78 -4.19 20.74
CA ALA A 139 -0.02 -3.23 20.01
C ALA A 139 -1.24 -2.75 20.79
N VAL A 140 -1.95 -3.64 21.50
CA VAL A 140 -3.08 -3.25 22.37
C VAL A 140 -2.63 -2.29 23.47
N LYS A 141 -1.53 -2.60 24.17
CA LYS A 141 -0.99 -1.71 25.23
C LYS A 141 -0.59 -0.34 24.66
N LEU A 142 0.05 -0.35 23.47
CA LEU A 142 0.43 0.88 22.78
C LEU A 142 -0.77 1.74 22.39
N LEU A 143 -1.85 1.12 21.89
CA LEU A 143 -3.09 1.82 21.55
C LEU A 143 -3.78 2.39 22.81
N GLU A 144 -3.81 1.64 23.91
CA GLU A 144 -4.38 2.09 25.20
C GLU A 144 -3.60 3.28 25.78
N ALA A 145 -2.27 3.26 25.66
CA ALA A 145 -1.40 4.36 26.11
C ALA A 145 -1.53 5.61 25.23
N ASN A 146 -2.00 5.48 23.98
CA ASN A 146 -2.07 6.57 23.00
C ASN A 146 -3.49 6.78 22.44
N PRO A 147 -4.49 7.11 23.27
CA PRO A 147 -5.91 7.16 22.87
C PRO A 147 -6.21 8.24 21.81
N ASN A 148 -5.36 9.25 21.69
CA ASN A 148 -5.52 10.36 20.73
C ASN A 148 -4.79 10.13 19.41
N ALA A 149 -3.90 9.14 19.32
CA ALA A 149 -3.12 8.86 18.12
C ALA A 149 -4.00 8.56 16.91
N ILE A 150 -3.50 8.88 15.73
CA ILE A 150 -4.03 8.34 14.46
C ILE A 150 -3.50 6.90 14.34
N THR A 151 -4.40 5.94 14.35
CA THR A 151 -4.02 4.51 14.35
C THR A 151 -4.42 3.85 13.04
N ILE A 152 -3.47 3.18 12.40
CA ILE A 152 -3.59 2.54 11.09
C ILE A 152 -3.14 1.09 11.22
N LEU A 153 -3.96 0.15 10.76
CA LEU A 153 -3.59 -1.26 10.65
C LEU A 153 -3.42 -1.64 9.19
N ASP A 154 -2.23 -2.11 8.85
CA ASP A 154 -1.97 -2.87 7.63
C ASP A 154 -2.45 -4.31 7.83
N ALA A 155 -3.59 -4.63 7.25
CA ALA A 155 -4.18 -5.94 7.30
C ALA A 155 -4.04 -6.66 5.95
N GLY A 156 -2.81 -7.03 5.59
CA GLY A 156 -2.52 -7.75 4.34
C GLY A 156 -3.14 -9.16 4.28
N ASN A 157 -3.27 -9.84 5.42
CA ASN A 157 -3.86 -11.18 5.53
C ASN A 157 -4.71 -11.30 6.79
N LEU A 158 -5.73 -12.18 6.75
CA LEU A 158 -6.54 -12.50 7.91
C LEU A 158 -5.79 -13.46 8.85
N ARG A 159 -5.29 -12.92 9.96
CA ARG A 159 -4.57 -13.63 11.03
C ARG A 159 -5.15 -13.25 12.38
N ASP A 160 -4.85 -14.00 13.42
CA ASP A 160 -5.37 -13.72 14.77
C ASP A 160 -4.98 -12.31 15.24
N GLY A 161 -3.75 -11.87 14.98
CA GLY A 161 -3.31 -10.51 15.33
C GLY A 161 -4.03 -9.41 14.55
N THR A 162 -4.16 -9.52 13.22
CA THR A 162 -4.91 -8.54 12.44
C THR A 162 -6.40 -8.52 12.82
N LYS A 163 -6.98 -9.69 13.09
CA LYS A 163 -8.37 -9.82 13.57
C LYS A 163 -8.58 -9.13 14.93
N LYS A 164 -7.61 -9.30 15.84
CA LYS A 164 -7.65 -8.72 17.19
C LYS A 164 -7.55 -7.19 17.13
N LEU A 165 -6.67 -6.65 16.27
CA LEU A 165 -6.39 -5.22 16.19
C LEU A 165 -7.38 -4.45 15.30
N ALA A 166 -7.99 -5.11 14.31
CA ALA A 166 -8.87 -4.45 13.35
C ALA A 166 -9.98 -3.58 13.99
N PRO A 167 -10.70 -4.00 15.06
CA PRO A 167 -11.72 -3.16 15.67
C PRO A 167 -11.15 -2.02 16.54
N LEU A 168 -9.86 -2.02 16.85
CA LEU A 168 -9.22 -1.10 17.82
C LEU A 168 -8.59 0.13 17.17
N VAL A 169 -8.35 0.09 15.85
CA VAL A 169 -7.69 1.18 15.12
C VAL A 169 -8.69 2.16 14.52
N LYS A 170 -8.25 3.39 14.22
CA LYS A 170 -9.07 4.38 13.51
C LYS A 170 -9.25 4.03 12.02
N TYR A 171 -8.19 3.49 11.40
CA TYR A 171 -8.16 3.13 9.98
C TYR A 171 -7.75 1.67 9.82
N LEU A 172 -8.68 0.85 9.36
CA LEU A 172 -8.42 -0.51 8.91
C LEU A 172 -8.17 -0.45 7.40
N VAL A 173 -6.90 -0.52 7.01
CA VAL A 173 -6.49 -0.57 5.61
C VAL A 173 -6.11 -2.01 5.31
N CYS A 174 -6.95 -2.70 4.56
CA CYS A 174 -6.80 -4.14 4.34
C CYS A 174 -6.72 -4.48 2.85
N SER A 175 -6.11 -5.62 2.56
CA SER A 175 -6.12 -6.20 1.22
C SER A 175 -7.51 -6.75 0.87
N HIS A 176 -7.74 -6.97 -0.43
CA HIS A 176 -8.92 -7.71 -0.89
C HIS A 176 -8.94 -9.14 -0.33
N ASP A 177 -7.78 -9.80 -0.20
CA ASP A 177 -7.69 -11.15 0.39
C ASP A 177 -8.16 -11.16 1.84
N TYR A 178 -7.72 -10.20 2.66
CA TYR A 178 -8.23 -10.04 4.02
C TYR A 178 -9.74 -9.89 4.03
N ALA A 179 -10.28 -9.02 3.17
CA ALA A 179 -11.71 -8.73 3.13
C ALA A 179 -12.53 -9.93 2.66
N GLU A 180 -12.04 -10.68 1.67
CA GLU A 180 -12.65 -11.92 1.18
C GLU A 180 -12.65 -13.01 2.25
N ASP A 181 -11.50 -13.26 2.88
CA ASP A 181 -11.36 -14.29 3.91
C ASP A 181 -12.19 -13.96 5.16
N PHE A 182 -12.27 -12.67 5.56
CA PHE A 182 -13.06 -12.23 6.70
C PHE A 182 -14.56 -12.38 6.44
N THR A 183 -15.01 -12.07 5.22
CA THR A 183 -16.45 -12.09 4.89
C THR A 183 -16.92 -13.39 4.27
N GLU A 184 -16.00 -14.29 3.90
CA GLU A 184 -16.24 -15.51 3.11
C GLU A 184 -16.91 -15.19 1.75
N MET A 185 -16.64 -14.01 1.19
CA MET A 185 -17.22 -13.52 -0.06
C MET A 185 -16.12 -13.11 -1.04
N LYS A 186 -16.32 -13.40 -2.34
CA LYS A 186 -15.36 -13.00 -3.39
C LYS A 186 -15.64 -11.62 -3.94
N ILE A 187 -14.57 -10.88 -4.23
CA ILE A 187 -14.58 -9.56 -4.88
C ILE A 187 -14.39 -9.72 -6.38
N ASP A 188 -15.32 -9.18 -7.15
CA ASP A 188 -15.16 -8.97 -8.60
C ASP A 188 -14.80 -7.48 -8.81
N TYR A 189 -13.57 -7.18 -9.18
CA TYR A 189 -13.08 -5.82 -9.41
C TYR A 189 -13.84 -5.06 -10.49
N LYS A 190 -14.46 -5.77 -11.44
CA LYS A 190 -15.29 -5.19 -12.50
C LYS A 190 -16.72 -4.87 -12.05
N ASN A 191 -17.10 -5.34 -10.87
CA ASN A 191 -18.43 -5.20 -10.34
C ASN A 191 -18.43 -4.47 -8.99
N LYS A 192 -18.59 -3.16 -9.03
CA LYS A 192 -18.63 -2.32 -7.82
C LYS A 192 -19.60 -2.85 -6.75
N LYS A 193 -20.74 -3.45 -7.15
CA LYS A 193 -21.71 -4.01 -6.19
C LYS A 193 -21.16 -5.23 -5.43
N SER A 194 -20.23 -5.98 -6.03
CA SER A 194 -19.51 -7.06 -5.34
C SER A 194 -18.67 -6.49 -4.20
N ILE A 195 -17.89 -5.44 -4.48
CA ILE A 195 -17.03 -4.77 -3.49
C ILE A 195 -17.90 -4.15 -2.37
N GLU A 196 -18.99 -3.46 -2.73
CA GLU A 196 -19.93 -2.87 -1.77
C GLU A 196 -20.54 -3.88 -0.80
N LYS A 197 -20.83 -5.12 -1.27
CA LYS A 197 -21.36 -6.18 -0.41
C LYS A 197 -20.33 -6.62 0.63
N VAL A 198 -19.09 -6.85 0.19
CA VAL A 198 -17.98 -7.23 1.09
C VAL A 198 -17.74 -6.11 2.12
N TYR A 199 -17.65 -4.86 1.66
CA TYR A 199 -17.45 -3.71 2.53
C TYR A 199 -18.55 -3.57 3.59
N LYS A 200 -19.83 -3.67 3.20
CA LYS A 200 -20.96 -3.62 4.14
C LYS A 200 -20.93 -4.76 5.14
N LYS A 201 -20.52 -5.94 4.71
CA LYS A 201 -20.37 -7.08 5.61
C LYS A 201 -19.27 -6.85 6.64
N MET A 202 -18.17 -6.23 6.26
CA MET A 202 -17.12 -5.81 7.20
C MET A 202 -17.65 -4.74 8.18
N GLN A 203 -18.44 -3.77 7.71
CA GLN A 203 -19.04 -2.72 8.54
C GLN A 203 -20.05 -3.24 9.59
N GLU A 204 -20.59 -4.44 9.43
CA GLU A 204 -21.42 -5.07 10.47
C GLU A 204 -20.60 -5.28 11.76
N THR A 205 -19.31 -5.62 11.61
CA THR A 205 -18.38 -5.91 12.71
C THR A 205 -17.49 -4.73 13.06
N TYR A 206 -16.85 -4.13 12.06
CA TYR A 206 -15.90 -3.03 12.23
C TYR A 206 -16.62 -1.69 12.07
N LYS A 207 -16.44 -0.78 13.05
CA LYS A 207 -17.10 0.54 13.09
C LYS A 207 -16.16 1.70 12.79
N ASN A 208 -14.94 1.38 12.48
CA ASN A 208 -13.89 2.32 12.08
C ASN A 208 -13.89 2.59 10.56
N ASN A 209 -12.93 3.39 10.11
CA ASN A 209 -12.77 3.67 8.68
C ASN A 209 -12.10 2.47 8.01
N ILE A 210 -12.79 1.85 7.06
CA ILE A 210 -12.30 0.70 6.31
C ILE A 210 -11.86 1.17 4.93
N ILE A 211 -10.66 0.79 4.52
CA ILE A 211 -10.15 0.94 3.17
C ILE A 211 -9.77 -0.45 2.65
N ILE A 212 -10.32 -0.87 1.51
CA ILE A 212 -9.97 -2.15 0.88
C ILE A 212 -9.10 -1.85 -0.33
N THR A 213 -7.84 -2.29 -0.33
CA THR A 213 -6.96 -2.19 -1.49
C THR A 213 -7.32 -3.28 -2.51
N LEU A 214 -7.35 -2.90 -3.79
CA LEU A 214 -7.84 -3.71 -4.92
C LEU A 214 -6.75 -3.87 -6.00
N GLU A 215 -5.50 -4.01 -5.59
CA GLU A 215 -4.33 -4.14 -6.47
C GLU A 215 -4.26 -3.00 -7.51
N ASN A 216 -4.18 -3.33 -8.80
CA ASN A 216 -4.14 -2.36 -9.89
C ASN A 216 -5.46 -1.61 -10.10
N ALA A 217 -6.57 -2.06 -9.51
CA ALA A 217 -7.83 -1.33 -9.55
C ALA A 217 -7.89 -0.14 -8.58
N GLY A 218 -6.93 -0.02 -7.68
CA GLY A 218 -6.85 1.05 -6.68
C GLY A 218 -7.37 0.64 -5.32
N CYS A 219 -8.28 1.40 -4.72
CA CYS A 219 -8.86 1.07 -3.42
C CYS A 219 -10.33 1.49 -3.33
N TYR A 220 -11.06 0.87 -2.40
CA TYR A 220 -12.46 1.17 -2.14
C TYR A 220 -12.65 1.59 -0.68
N THR A 221 -13.45 2.62 -0.47
CA THR A 221 -13.93 3.05 0.85
C THR A 221 -15.25 3.80 0.73
N GLU A 222 -15.82 4.20 1.85
CA GLU A 222 -16.97 5.11 1.91
C GLU A 222 -16.52 6.51 2.29
N ILE A 223 -16.83 7.51 1.45
CA ILE A 223 -16.56 8.93 1.67
C ILE A 223 -17.89 9.68 1.62
N ASP A 224 -18.18 10.48 2.65
CA ASP A 224 -19.43 11.23 2.78
C ASP A 224 -20.69 10.34 2.64
N GLY A 225 -20.64 9.12 3.19
CA GLY A 225 -21.74 8.15 3.13
C GLY A 225 -21.94 7.50 1.76
N LYS A 226 -20.96 7.61 0.85
CA LYS A 226 -21.00 7.00 -0.48
C LYS A 226 -19.79 6.12 -0.71
N GLY A 227 -20.03 4.88 -1.13
CA GLY A 227 -18.97 3.98 -1.53
C GLY A 227 -18.29 4.46 -2.83
N GLU A 228 -16.96 4.60 -2.80
CA GLU A 228 -16.18 5.07 -3.93
C GLU A 228 -14.99 4.13 -4.19
N ILE A 229 -14.66 3.93 -5.47
CA ILE A 229 -13.40 3.35 -5.90
C ILE A 229 -12.50 4.54 -6.28
N ILE A 230 -11.37 4.65 -5.61
CA ILE A 230 -10.31 5.57 -6.00
C ILE A 230 -9.32 4.78 -6.87
N PRO A 231 -9.26 5.05 -8.17
CA PRO A 231 -8.47 4.24 -9.09
C PRO A 231 -6.96 4.40 -8.85
N SER A 232 -6.21 3.35 -9.16
CA SER A 232 -4.77 3.42 -9.29
C SER A 232 -4.37 4.00 -10.65
N ILE A 233 -3.07 4.24 -10.84
CA ILE A 233 -2.50 4.60 -12.14
C ILE A 233 -2.07 3.33 -12.88
N GLU A 234 -2.12 3.37 -14.22
CA GLU A 234 -1.63 2.28 -15.05
C GLU A 234 -0.10 2.35 -15.15
N VAL A 235 0.55 1.24 -14.80
CA VAL A 235 2.00 1.06 -14.90
C VAL A 235 2.31 -0.36 -15.35
N GLU A 236 3.48 -0.57 -15.93
CA GLU A 236 4.01 -1.91 -16.21
C GLU A 236 4.91 -2.34 -15.05
N PRO A 237 4.44 -3.18 -14.13
CA PRO A 237 5.18 -3.53 -12.93
C PRO A 237 6.35 -4.46 -13.24
N VAL A 238 7.48 -4.19 -12.57
CA VAL A 238 8.69 -5.04 -12.56
C VAL A 238 8.72 -5.92 -11.32
N ASP A 239 8.34 -5.35 -10.17
CA ASP A 239 8.29 -6.04 -8.88
C ASP A 239 7.24 -5.38 -7.99
N SER A 240 6.24 -6.14 -7.54
CA SER A 240 5.18 -5.63 -6.66
C SER A 240 5.46 -5.80 -5.17
N THR A 241 6.70 -6.20 -4.80
CA THR A 241 7.08 -6.40 -3.40
C THR A 241 7.02 -5.09 -2.62
N GLY A 242 6.31 -5.09 -1.49
CA GLY A 242 6.18 -3.92 -0.61
C GLY A 242 5.23 -2.83 -1.10
N ALA A 243 4.57 -2.98 -2.27
CA ALA A 243 3.67 -1.94 -2.78
C ALA A 243 2.51 -1.61 -1.82
N GLY A 244 2.00 -2.61 -1.10
CA GLY A 244 1.01 -2.43 -0.03
C GLY A 244 1.57 -1.63 1.14
N ASP A 245 2.76 -1.99 1.62
CA ASP A 245 3.44 -1.31 2.73
C ASP A 245 3.69 0.17 2.39
N ILE A 246 4.13 0.40 1.16
CA ILE A 246 4.39 1.75 0.61
C ILE A 246 3.09 2.55 0.47
N PHE A 247 1.98 1.90 0.08
CA PHE A 247 0.65 2.52 0.12
C PHE A 247 0.29 2.98 1.54
N HIS A 248 0.52 2.13 2.57
CA HIS A 248 0.22 2.48 3.96
C HIS A 248 1.07 3.64 4.48
N GLY A 249 2.36 3.67 4.14
CA GLY A 249 3.24 4.80 4.47
C GLY A 249 2.78 6.10 3.83
N ALA A 250 2.43 6.08 2.54
CA ALA A 250 1.90 7.23 1.83
C ALA A 250 0.52 7.65 2.36
N PHE A 251 -0.37 6.70 2.64
CA PHE A 251 -1.66 6.97 3.28
C PHE A 251 -1.48 7.73 4.60
N ALA A 252 -0.59 7.26 5.46
CA ALA A 252 -0.28 7.94 6.72
C ALA A 252 0.27 9.36 6.47
N TYR A 253 1.22 9.52 5.54
CA TYR A 253 1.81 10.81 5.22
C TYR A 253 0.77 11.85 4.80
N PHE A 254 -0.04 11.54 3.79
CA PHE A 254 -1.01 12.51 3.29
C PHE A 254 -2.14 12.77 4.28
N LEU A 255 -2.50 11.77 5.11
CA LEU A 255 -3.50 11.93 6.16
C LEU A 255 -3.04 12.93 7.24
N ILE A 256 -1.79 12.87 7.68
CA ILE A 256 -1.26 13.77 8.72
C ILE A 256 -0.91 15.17 8.19
N HIS A 257 -0.85 15.33 6.88
CA HIS A 257 -0.66 16.62 6.22
C HIS A 257 -1.99 17.25 5.77
N ASP A 258 -3.12 16.83 6.37
CA ASP A 258 -4.45 17.43 6.21
C ASP A 258 -5.00 17.42 4.76
N TYR A 259 -4.59 16.44 3.94
CA TYR A 259 -5.22 16.22 2.64
C TYR A 259 -6.62 15.63 2.83
N ASP A 260 -7.55 15.95 1.92
CA ASP A 260 -8.83 15.27 1.94
C ASP A 260 -8.70 13.77 1.61
N MET A 261 -9.65 12.95 2.07
CA MET A 261 -9.53 11.48 1.98
C MET A 261 -9.41 10.99 0.52
N ARG A 262 -9.99 11.68 -0.46
CA ARG A 262 -9.86 11.28 -1.87
C ARG A 262 -8.43 11.50 -2.36
N ASP A 263 -7.83 12.62 -1.99
CA ASP A 263 -6.45 12.93 -2.34
C ASP A 263 -5.47 12.02 -1.56
N VAL A 264 -5.71 11.76 -0.26
CA VAL A 264 -4.94 10.78 0.52
C VAL A 264 -4.87 9.44 -0.20
N LEU A 265 -6.02 8.88 -0.59
CA LEU A 265 -6.08 7.57 -1.25
C LEU A 265 -5.52 7.61 -2.67
N ARG A 266 -5.71 8.70 -3.39
CA ARG A 266 -5.14 8.89 -4.72
C ARG A 266 -3.61 8.90 -4.68
N TYR A 267 -3.02 9.68 -3.79
CA TYR A 267 -1.56 9.73 -3.63
C TYR A 267 -1.00 8.41 -3.11
N ALA A 268 -1.69 7.71 -2.21
CA ALA A 268 -1.30 6.39 -1.74
C ALA A 268 -1.28 5.37 -2.90
N ASN A 269 -2.31 5.36 -3.75
CA ASN A 269 -2.35 4.54 -4.97
C ASN A 269 -1.20 4.87 -5.93
N ILE A 270 -0.95 6.15 -6.21
CA ILE A 270 0.18 6.59 -7.06
C ILE A 270 1.50 6.10 -6.49
N THR A 271 1.71 6.25 -5.18
CA THR A 271 2.96 5.87 -4.50
C THR A 271 3.19 4.36 -4.58
N GLY A 272 2.17 3.57 -4.27
CA GLY A 272 2.21 2.12 -4.39
C GLY A 272 2.47 1.65 -5.82
N ALA A 273 1.81 2.26 -6.81
CA ALA A 273 2.02 1.92 -8.21
C ALA A 273 3.43 2.29 -8.70
N LEU A 274 3.93 3.49 -8.38
CA LEU A 274 5.29 3.92 -8.76
C LEU A 274 6.37 3.01 -8.16
N SER A 275 6.15 2.47 -6.96
CA SER A 275 7.11 1.56 -6.35
C SER A 275 7.26 0.26 -7.14
N THR A 276 6.23 -0.18 -7.86
CA THR A 276 6.30 -1.42 -8.65
C THR A 276 7.18 -1.32 -9.90
N LEU A 277 7.63 -0.11 -10.27
CA LEU A 277 8.50 0.13 -11.43
C LEU A 277 9.98 -0.21 -11.18
N LYS A 278 10.33 -0.52 -9.94
CA LYS A 278 11.71 -0.86 -9.53
C LYS A 278 11.67 -2.12 -8.67
N VAL A 279 12.82 -2.76 -8.53
CA VAL A 279 12.95 -3.99 -7.75
C VAL A 279 13.31 -3.70 -6.30
N GLY A 280 12.78 -4.52 -5.38
CA GLY A 280 13.07 -4.49 -3.95
C GLY A 280 12.25 -3.46 -3.18
N SER A 281 11.65 -3.87 -2.06
CA SER A 281 10.68 -3.06 -1.31
C SER A 281 11.20 -1.68 -0.90
N ARG A 282 12.41 -1.58 -0.33
CA ARG A 282 13.00 -0.32 0.14
C ARG A 282 13.64 0.51 -0.98
N PHE A 283 14.25 -0.15 -1.96
CA PHE A 283 14.92 0.53 -3.09
C PHE A 283 13.92 1.10 -4.11
N SER A 284 12.70 0.57 -4.16
CA SER A 284 11.66 0.98 -5.09
C SER A 284 10.88 2.22 -4.65
N MET A 285 10.98 2.61 -3.39
CA MET A 285 10.20 3.71 -2.81
C MET A 285 10.43 5.02 -3.57
N PRO A 286 9.37 5.66 -4.11
CA PRO A 286 9.50 6.92 -4.82
C PRO A 286 9.82 8.08 -3.87
N ASN A 287 10.44 9.14 -4.40
CA ASN A 287 10.56 10.39 -3.67
C ASN A 287 9.21 11.12 -3.67
N LEU A 288 8.97 11.95 -2.67
CA LEU A 288 7.72 12.71 -2.56
C LEU A 288 7.45 13.57 -3.79
N ASP A 289 8.50 14.23 -4.34
CA ASP A 289 8.37 15.07 -5.53
C ASP A 289 7.96 14.26 -6.79
N GLU A 290 8.37 12.98 -6.90
CA GLU A 290 7.95 12.09 -7.99
C GLU A 290 6.44 11.84 -7.91
N VAL A 291 5.92 11.57 -6.71
CA VAL A 291 4.49 11.32 -6.45
C VAL A 291 3.66 12.58 -6.75
N LEU A 292 4.04 13.73 -6.18
CA LEU A 292 3.35 15.01 -6.39
C LEU A 292 3.45 15.50 -7.84
N GLY A 293 4.56 15.19 -8.51
CA GLY A 293 4.79 15.53 -9.92
C GLY A 293 3.95 14.70 -10.87
N TYR A 294 3.69 13.43 -10.54
CA TYR A 294 2.86 12.54 -11.36
C TYR A 294 1.42 13.05 -11.46
N GLU A 295 0.81 13.43 -10.35
CA GLU A 295 -0.55 13.96 -10.33
C GLU A 295 -0.73 15.23 -11.16
N LYS A 296 0.29 16.10 -11.19
CA LYS A 296 0.26 17.33 -12.01
C LYS A 296 0.24 17.02 -13.50
N LYS A 297 0.93 15.98 -13.96
CA LYS A 297 0.93 15.52 -15.34
C LYS A 297 -0.42 14.91 -15.72
N ASP A 298 -0.93 14.03 -14.89
CA ASP A 298 -2.20 13.34 -15.09
C ASP A 298 -3.38 14.33 -15.19
N LYS A 299 -3.47 15.28 -14.27
CA LYS A 299 -4.48 16.38 -14.32
C LYS A 299 -4.35 17.27 -15.57
N LYS A 300 -3.15 17.39 -16.15
CA LYS A 300 -2.92 18.18 -17.38
C LYS A 300 -3.39 17.37 -18.60
N GLU A 301 -3.04 16.11 -18.69
CA GLU A 301 -3.46 15.21 -19.77
C GLU A 301 -4.97 15.02 -19.80
N GLU A 302 -5.62 14.83 -18.65
CA GLU A 302 -7.08 14.79 -18.55
C GLU A 302 -7.77 16.07 -19.04
N LYS A 303 -7.17 17.24 -18.77
CA LYS A 303 -7.72 18.53 -19.25
C LYS A 303 -7.58 18.67 -20.76
N GLU A 304 -6.45 18.25 -21.31
CA GLU A 304 -6.17 18.25 -22.75
C GLU A 304 -7.13 17.29 -23.48
N GLU A 305 -7.31 16.06 -23.00
CA GLU A 305 -8.28 15.12 -23.55
C GLU A 305 -9.76 15.61 -23.48
N LYS A 306 -10.14 16.22 -22.35
CA LYS A 306 -11.49 16.79 -22.20
C LYS A 306 -11.71 17.97 -23.16
N SER A 307 -10.68 18.77 -23.46
CA SER A 307 -10.75 19.86 -24.43
C SER A 307 -10.86 19.32 -25.87
N GLU A 308 -10.05 18.34 -26.24
CA GLU A 308 -10.12 17.68 -27.56
C GLU A 308 -11.47 16.97 -27.81
N LYS A 309 -12.01 16.27 -26.79
CA LYS A 309 -13.33 15.63 -26.89
C LYS A 309 -14.47 16.67 -27.06
N LYS A 310 -14.31 17.86 -26.49
CA LYS A 310 -15.26 18.97 -26.69
C LYS A 310 -15.15 19.57 -28.09
N GLU A 311 -13.94 19.77 -28.60
CA GLU A 311 -13.74 20.26 -29.97
C GLU A 311 -14.27 19.28 -31.03
N LYS A 312 -13.96 17.97 -30.88
CA LYS A 312 -14.48 16.92 -31.77
C LYS A 312 -16.02 16.81 -31.75
N LYS A 313 -16.66 17.11 -30.60
CA LYS A 313 -18.13 17.18 -30.49
C LYS A 313 -18.72 18.46 -31.14
N SER A 314 -18.02 19.58 -31.04
CA SER A 314 -18.46 20.85 -31.67
C SER A 314 -18.34 20.77 -33.19
N THR A 315 -17.24 20.20 -33.71
CA THR A 315 -17.01 20.02 -35.16
C THR A 315 -18.01 19.02 -35.77
N LYS A 316 -18.35 17.92 -35.07
CA LYS A 316 -19.42 17.00 -35.52
C LYS A 316 -20.81 17.64 -35.53
N LYS A 317 -21.07 18.58 -34.62
CA LYS A 317 -22.36 19.32 -34.59
C LYS A 317 -22.47 20.36 -35.70
N SER A 318 -21.36 21.03 -36.06
CA SER A 318 -21.33 21.98 -37.17
C SER A 318 -21.47 21.29 -38.52
N THR A 319 -20.72 20.18 -38.74
CA THR A 319 -20.86 19.40 -39.99
C THR A 319 -22.21 18.73 -40.17
N LYS A 320 -22.92 18.40 -39.08
CA LYS A 320 -24.26 17.85 -39.17
C LYS A 320 -25.29 18.96 -39.52
N LYS A 321 -25.11 20.15 -38.96
CA LYS A 321 -25.95 21.34 -39.31
C LYS A 321 -25.74 21.82 -40.76
N GLU A 322 -24.47 21.79 -41.25
CA GLU A 322 -24.17 22.14 -42.64
C GLU A 322 -24.75 21.14 -43.65
N LYS A 323 -24.82 19.84 -43.28
CA LYS A 323 -25.51 18.84 -44.11
C LYS A 323 -27.02 18.98 -44.11
N GLU A 324 -27.63 19.25 -42.97
CA GLU A 324 -29.07 19.46 -42.87
C GLU A 324 -29.52 20.73 -43.62
N VAL A 325 -28.69 21.80 -43.63
CA VAL A 325 -28.96 23.02 -44.40
C VAL A 325 -28.82 22.79 -45.91
N LYS A 326 -27.84 21.96 -46.35
CA LYS A 326 -27.68 21.62 -47.75
C LYS A 326 -28.81 20.73 -48.29
N GLU A 327 -29.28 19.79 -47.47
CA GLU A 327 -30.41 18.93 -47.86
C GLU A 327 -31.72 19.76 -47.96
N GLU A 328 -31.94 20.79 -47.14
CA GLU A 328 -33.08 21.71 -47.24
C GLU A 328 -32.95 22.65 -48.46
N GLU A 329 -31.77 23.11 -48.84
CA GLU A 329 -31.55 23.92 -50.04
C GLU A 329 -31.74 23.13 -51.34
N ASP A 330 -31.29 21.88 -51.40
CA ASP A 330 -31.47 20.98 -52.56
C ASP A 330 -32.95 20.55 -52.76
N GLU A 331 -33.79 20.51 -51.70
CA GLU A 331 -35.24 20.24 -51.82
C GLU A 331 -36.04 21.46 -52.35
N ILE A 332 -35.55 22.69 -52.20
CA ILE A 332 -36.18 23.90 -52.66
C ILE A 332 -35.92 24.18 -54.15
N GLU A 333 -34.82 23.66 -54.74
CA GLU A 333 -34.52 23.80 -56.15
C GLU A 333 -35.31 22.81 -57.09
N ILE A 334 -36.06 21.86 -56.51
CA ILE A 334 -36.81 20.83 -57.27
C ILE A 334 -38.34 21.16 -57.38
N LEU A 335 -38.77 22.27 -56.77
CA LEU A 335 -40.18 22.77 -56.88
C LEU A 335 -40.24 24.01 -57.74
#